data_0f7affa3253388cbbca1f32e29395525
#
_entry.id   0f7affa3253388cbbca1f32e29395525
#
_cell.length_a   1.000
_cell.length_b   1.000
_cell.length_c   1.000
_cell.angle_alpha   90.00
_cell.angle_beta   90.00
_cell.angle_gamma   90.00
#
_symmetry.space_group_name_H-M   'P 1'
#
loop_
_entity.id
_entity.type
_entity.pdbx_description
1 polymer ?
#
loop_
_entity_poly.entity_id
_entity_poly.type
_entity_poly.pdbx_seq_one_letter_code
_entity_poly.pdbx_strand_id
1 'polypeptide(L)'
;MKSFLTFFLAAILIAGASVPRNAAAQGDPAAGKQKAIVCAACHGADGNSPAGQFPNLAGQTNRYLYLQLKDFKEGRRKDPLMSPMVVSLSKQDMYDLSAYFSAQKAQSSTFKVESAKVVEGKKVADAALCTMCHLGGFSGQNEIPRVGGQHYEYIVKQLKDFRAKTRTNDAGNMTSVTNNLTDDQIDALAQYITNLD
;
A
#
# COMPACT_ATOMS: atom_id res chain seq x y z
N MET A 1 76.99 -11.36 -29.89
CA MET A 1 76.14 -12.06 -28.93
C MET A 1 75.15 -11.04 -28.34
N LYS A 2 73.92 -11.04 -28.81
CA LYS A 2 72.89 -10.13 -28.34
C LYS A 2 71.83 -11.00 -27.64
N SER A 3 71.76 -10.85 -26.32
CA SER A 3 70.76 -11.57 -25.47
C SER A 3 69.43 -10.81 -25.47
N PHE A 4 68.36 -11.45 -25.98
CA PHE A 4 66.97 -10.92 -25.89
C PHE A 4 66.37 -11.42 -24.61
N LEU A 5 66.03 -10.48 -23.73
CA LEU A 5 65.30 -10.71 -22.48
C LEU A 5 63.80 -10.55 -22.75
N THR A 6 63.08 -11.66 -22.76
CA THR A 6 61.62 -11.69 -23.00
C THR A 6 60.90 -11.48 -21.67
N PHE A 7 60.23 -10.34 -21.50
CA PHE A 7 59.36 -10.09 -20.36
C PHE A 7 57.97 -10.72 -20.60
N PHE A 8 57.62 -11.71 -19.82
CA PHE A 8 56.26 -12.22 -19.74
C PHE A 8 55.41 -11.29 -18.83
N LEU A 9 54.47 -10.57 -19.39
CA LEU A 9 53.44 -9.87 -18.64
C LEU A 9 52.34 -10.87 -18.25
N ALA A 10 52.26 -11.22 -16.98
CA ALA A 10 51.15 -12.00 -16.43
C ALA A 10 49.94 -11.05 -16.20
N ALA A 11 48.92 -11.18 -17.03
CA ALA A 11 47.64 -10.47 -16.82
C ALA A 11 46.86 -11.14 -15.67
N ILE A 12 46.77 -10.47 -14.52
CA ILE A 12 45.93 -10.89 -13.41
C ILE A 12 44.48 -10.50 -13.73
N LEU A 13 43.67 -11.49 -14.12
CA LEU A 13 42.20 -11.35 -14.22
C LEU A 13 41.60 -11.23 -12.80
N ILE A 14 41.32 -10.03 -12.38
CA ILE A 14 40.52 -9.79 -11.16
C ILE A 14 39.06 -10.12 -11.50
N ALA A 15 38.64 -11.34 -11.17
CA ALA A 15 37.23 -11.70 -11.18
C ALA A 15 36.50 -10.83 -10.11
N GLY A 16 35.84 -9.78 -10.56
CA GLY A 16 35.00 -8.94 -9.70
C GLY A 16 33.84 -9.77 -9.14
N ALA A 17 33.97 -10.20 -7.89
CA ALA A 17 32.85 -10.74 -7.15
C ALA A 17 31.78 -9.61 -7.01
N SER A 18 30.71 -9.70 -7.79
CA SER A 18 29.52 -8.86 -7.61
C SER A 18 28.92 -9.20 -6.25
N VAL A 19 29.18 -8.34 -5.26
CA VAL A 19 28.50 -8.40 -3.96
C VAL A 19 27.02 -8.17 -4.24
N PRO A 20 26.10 -9.10 -3.85
CA PRO A 20 24.69 -8.87 -4.03
C PRO A 20 24.31 -7.63 -3.22
N ARG A 21 23.83 -6.58 -3.90
CA ARG A 21 23.25 -5.41 -3.25
C ARG A 21 22.11 -5.92 -2.39
N ASN A 22 22.11 -5.54 -1.11
CA ASN A 22 21.11 -5.90 -0.11
C ASN A 22 19.68 -5.67 -0.63
N ALA A 23 19.09 -6.67 -1.28
CA ALA A 23 17.68 -6.71 -1.61
C ALA A 23 16.79 -6.69 -0.34
N ALA A 24 17.36 -7.06 0.81
CA ALA A 24 16.70 -7.11 2.10
C ALA A 24 16.11 -5.77 2.59
N ALA A 25 16.63 -4.61 2.12
CA ALA A 25 16.11 -3.29 2.50
C ALA A 25 14.82 -2.89 1.76
N GLN A 26 14.48 -3.59 0.67
CA GLN A 26 13.30 -3.28 -0.16
C GLN A 26 12.23 -4.37 -0.15
N GLY A 27 12.49 -5.53 0.44
CA GLY A 27 11.64 -6.72 0.42
C GLY A 27 11.79 -7.53 -0.88
N ASP A 28 11.55 -8.84 -0.75
CA ASP A 28 11.55 -9.79 -1.86
C ASP A 28 10.09 -10.17 -2.20
N PRO A 29 9.57 -9.80 -3.40
CA PRO A 29 8.21 -10.15 -3.80
C PRO A 29 7.96 -11.66 -3.90
N ALA A 30 8.98 -12.47 -4.22
CA ALA A 30 8.85 -13.92 -4.30
C ALA A 30 8.68 -14.54 -2.91
N ALA A 31 9.48 -14.11 -1.94
CA ALA A 31 9.30 -14.47 -0.53
C ALA A 31 7.97 -13.94 0.02
N GLY A 32 7.58 -12.72 -0.35
CA GLY A 32 6.30 -12.12 0.00
C GLY A 32 5.10 -12.93 -0.48
N LYS A 33 5.15 -13.45 -1.72
CA LYS A 33 4.12 -14.32 -2.28
C LYS A 33 3.87 -15.56 -1.42
N GLN A 34 4.92 -16.20 -0.93
CA GLN A 34 4.79 -17.37 -0.08
C GLN A 34 4.16 -17.02 1.27
N LYS A 35 4.54 -15.89 1.84
CA LYS A 35 3.99 -15.40 3.12
C LYS A 35 2.55 -14.91 3.01
N ALA A 36 2.14 -14.41 1.82
CA ALA A 36 0.80 -13.89 1.56
C ALA A 36 -0.30 -14.96 1.55
N ILE A 37 0.04 -16.25 1.53
CA ILE A 37 -0.93 -17.37 1.51
C ILE A 37 -1.96 -17.22 2.64
N VAL A 38 -1.51 -16.88 3.86
CA VAL A 38 -2.41 -16.72 5.03
C VAL A 38 -3.27 -15.45 4.94
N CYS A 39 -2.90 -14.48 4.10
CA CYS A 39 -3.63 -13.24 3.90
C CYS A 39 -4.74 -13.40 2.83
N ALA A 40 -4.62 -14.43 1.97
CA ALA A 40 -5.44 -14.61 0.79
C ALA A 40 -6.92 -14.83 1.10
N ALA A 41 -7.24 -15.43 2.26
CA ALA A 41 -8.63 -15.69 2.67
C ALA A 41 -9.49 -14.43 2.76
N CYS A 42 -8.87 -13.27 3.10
CA CYS A 42 -9.56 -11.99 3.23
C CYS A 42 -9.21 -11.04 2.09
N HIS A 43 -7.93 -10.99 1.69
CA HIS A 43 -7.44 -9.99 0.73
C HIS A 43 -7.31 -10.50 -0.71
N GLY A 44 -7.68 -11.76 -0.98
CA GLY A 44 -7.42 -12.39 -2.27
C GLY A 44 -5.95 -12.81 -2.43
N ALA A 45 -5.70 -13.79 -3.31
CA ALA A 45 -4.37 -14.35 -3.52
C ALA A 45 -3.35 -13.32 -4.06
N ASP A 46 -3.83 -12.37 -4.83
CA ASP A 46 -3.07 -11.28 -5.44
C ASP A 46 -3.30 -9.91 -4.78
N GLY A 47 -4.05 -9.89 -3.66
CA GLY A 47 -4.38 -8.65 -2.97
C GLY A 47 -5.60 -7.91 -3.53
N ASN A 48 -6.34 -8.50 -4.48
CA ASN A 48 -7.65 -8.02 -4.89
C ASN A 48 -8.71 -8.75 -4.07
N SER A 49 -9.24 -8.10 -3.06
CA SER A 49 -10.19 -8.71 -2.13
C SER A 49 -11.54 -8.96 -2.78
N PRO A 50 -12.14 -10.16 -2.58
CA PRO A 50 -13.49 -10.43 -3.08
C PRO A 50 -14.59 -9.83 -2.21
N ALA A 51 -14.27 -9.22 -1.07
CA ALA A 51 -15.26 -8.75 -0.09
C ALA A 51 -14.97 -7.33 0.38
N GLY A 52 -15.98 -6.46 0.30
CA GLY A 52 -15.86 -5.02 0.50
C GLY A 52 -15.34 -4.57 1.87
N GLN A 53 -15.52 -5.38 2.92
CA GLN A 53 -14.99 -5.07 4.24
C GLN A 53 -13.48 -5.24 4.36
N PHE A 54 -12.85 -6.03 3.48
CA PHE A 54 -11.40 -6.21 3.46
C PHE A 54 -10.78 -5.39 2.33
N PRO A 55 -9.74 -4.59 2.61
CA PRO A 55 -9.20 -3.71 1.58
C PRO A 55 -8.46 -4.47 0.49
N ASN A 56 -8.52 -3.92 -0.73
CA ASN A 56 -7.57 -4.24 -1.79
C ASN A 56 -6.17 -3.81 -1.38
N LEU A 57 -5.21 -4.73 -1.51
CA LEU A 57 -3.79 -4.51 -1.25
C LEU A 57 -2.99 -4.41 -2.56
N ALA A 58 -3.55 -4.94 -3.66
CA ALA A 58 -2.95 -4.92 -4.99
C ALA A 58 -2.67 -3.48 -5.45
N GLY A 59 -1.45 -3.23 -5.95
CA GLY A 59 -1.04 -1.91 -6.45
C GLY A 59 -0.96 -0.82 -5.38
N GLN A 60 -1.05 -1.16 -4.11
CA GLN A 60 -0.86 -0.21 -3.01
C GLN A 60 0.61 0.19 -2.91
N THR A 61 0.89 1.40 -2.41
CA THR A 61 2.29 1.84 -2.26
C THR A 61 3.03 0.94 -1.26
N ASN A 62 4.24 0.52 -1.62
CA ASN A 62 5.06 -0.38 -0.80
C ASN A 62 5.28 0.19 0.61
N ARG A 63 5.62 1.48 0.68
CA ARG A 63 5.89 2.16 1.96
C ARG A 63 4.67 2.19 2.86
N TYR A 64 3.48 2.47 2.31
CA TYR A 64 2.25 2.47 3.09
C TYR A 64 1.92 1.07 3.62
N LEU A 65 2.02 0.02 2.78
CA LEU A 65 1.78 -1.36 3.22
C LEU A 65 2.68 -1.74 4.41
N TYR A 66 3.99 -1.47 4.29
CA TYR A 66 4.93 -1.72 5.38
C TYR A 66 4.54 -0.98 6.67
N LEU A 67 4.20 0.30 6.56
CA LEU A 67 3.81 1.10 7.72
C LEU A 67 2.52 0.60 8.36
N GLN A 68 1.52 0.18 7.57
CA GLN A 68 0.30 -0.36 8.13
C GLN A 68 0.52 -1.68 8.88
N LEU A 69 1.30 -2.62 8.32
CA LEU A 69 1.68 -3.85 9.01
C LEU A 69 2.41 -3.56 10.32
N LYS A 70 3.36 -2.62 10.28
CA LYS A 70 4.10 -2.17 11.45
C LYS A 70 3.17 -1.53 12.50
N ASP A 71 2.25 -0.67 12.08
CA ASP A 71 1.32 0.02 12.98
C ASP A 71 0.35 -0.93 13.66
N PHE A 72 -0.15 -1.93 12.96
CA PHE A 72 -0.94 -3.00 13.57
C PHE A 72 -0.12 -3.80 14.58
N LYS A 73 1.11 -4.18 14.23
CA LYS A 73 2.00 -4.95 15.12
C LYS A 73 2.36 -4.18 16.39
N GLU A 74 2.60 -2.87 16.27
CA GLU A 74 2.96 -2.01 17.40
C GLU A 74 1.74 -1.39 18.12
N GLY A 75 0.51 -1.74 17.70
CA GLY A 75 -0.72 -1.28 18.34
C GLY A 75 -1.08 0.19 18.08
N ARG A 76 -0.37 0.89 17.18
CA ARG A 76 -0.71 2.25 16.74
C ARG A 76 -1.94 2.29 15.86
N ARG A 77 -2.20 1.21 15.10
CA ARG A 77 -3.44 0.93 14.42
C ARG A 77 -4.06 -0.33 15.02
N LYS A 78 -5.35 -0.29 15.32
CA LYS A 78 -6.06 -1.43 15.93
C LYS A 78 -7.20 -1.86 15.04
N ASP A 79 -7.32 -3.16 14.87
CA ASP A 79 -8.45 -3.80 14.22
C ASP A 79 -8.54 -5.24 14.76
N PRO A 80 -9.74 -5.71 15.16
CA PRO A 80 -9.89 -7.01 15.82
C PRO A 80 -9.49 -8.20 14.93
N LEU A 81 -9.56 -8.05 13.60
CA LEU A 81 -9.18 -9.09 12.64
C LEU A 81 -7.71 -8.98 12.23
N MET A 82 -7.23 -7.76 11.90
CA MET A 82 -5.87 -7.59 11.39
C MET A 82 -4.80 -7.62 12.48
N SER A 83 -5.07 -7.08 13.68
CA SER A 83 -4.03 -6.98 14.71
C SER A 83 -3.45 -8.35 15.09
N PRO A 84 -4.23 -9.43 15.29
CA PRO A 84 -3.67 -10.76 15.58
C PRO A 84 -2.87 -11.35 14.41
N MET A 85 -3.21 -11.02 13.15
CA MET A 85 -2.56 -11.57 11.96
C MET A 85 -1.10 -11.12 11.79
N VAL A 86 -0.71 -9.99 12.37
CA VAL A 86 0.62 -9.41 12.17
C VAL A 86 1.59 -9.65 13.34
N VAL A 87 1.12 -10.20 14.44
CA VAL A 87 1.93 -10.36 15.69
C VAL A 87 3.24 -11.11 15.44
N SER A 88 3.18 -12.19 14.67
CA SER A 88 4.32 -13.07 14.39
C SER A 88 5.24 -12.55 13.27
N LEU A 89 4.82 -11.55 12.49
CA LEU A 89 5.61 -11.06 11.35
C LEU A 89 6.92 -10.42 11.83
N SER A 90 8.04 -10.85 11.28
CA SER A 90 9.31 -10.15 11.41
C SER A 90 9.31 -8.84 10.59
N LYS A 91 10.28 -7.98 10.82
CA LYS A 91 10.48 -6.78 10.00
C LYS A 91 10.68 -7.13 8.51
N GLN A 92 11.42 -8.21 8.24
CA GLN A 92 11.65 -8.68 6.87
C GLN A 92 10.37 -9.21 6.23
N ASP A 93 9.51 -9.95 6.98
CA ASP A 93 8.24 -10.42 6.45
C ASP A 93 7.33 -9.26 6.04
N MET A 94 7.31 -8.18 6.82
CA MET A 94 6.56 -6.98 6.47
C MET A 94 7.08 -6.30 5.20
N TYR A 95 8.41 -6.26 4.97
CA TYR A 95 8.98 -5.75 3.71
C TYR A 95 8.61 -6.64 2.53
N ASP A 96 8.74 -7.97 2.66
CA ASP A 96 8.47 -8.93 1.59
C ASP A 96 7.00 -8.91 1.18
N LEU A 97 6.08 -8.92 2.16
CA LEU A 97 4.64 -8.79 1.91
C LEU A 97 4.30 -7.46 1.22
N SER A 98 4.92 -6.37 1.65
CA SER A 98 4.70 -5.05 1.04
C SER A 98 5.20 -5.02 -0.40
N ALA A 99 6.36 -5.61 -0.67
CA ALA A 99 6.91 -5.72 -2.02
C ALA A 99 6.02 -6.59 -2.93
N TYR A 100 5.48 -7.69 -2.39
CA TYR A 100 4.57 -8.55 -3.16
C TYR A 100 3.29 -7.84 -3.56
N PHE A 101 2.54 -7.31 -2.59
CA PHE A 101 1.25 -6.69 -2.88
C PHE A 101 1.36 -5.39 -3.68
N SER A 102 2.42 -4.61 -3.48
CA SER A 102 2.64 -3.39 -4.27
C SER A 102 2.91 -3.67 -5.75
N ALA A 103 3.48 -4.82 -6.07
CA ALA A 103 3.76 -5.25 -7.44
C ALA A 103 2.54 -5.88 -8.14
N GLN A 104 1.44 -6.13 -7.43
CA GLN A 104 0.24 -6.72 -8.03
C GLN A 104 -0.56 -5.65 -8.79
N LYS A 105 -1.29 -6.09 -9.83
CA LYS A 105 -2.20 -5.22 -10.57
C LYS A 105 -3.51 -5.07 -9.80
N ALA A 106 -3.86 -3.84 -9.44
CA ALA A 106 -5.17 -3.55 -8.88
C ALA A 106 -6.26 -3.79 -9.94
N GLN A 107 -7.38 -4.34 -9.51
CA GLN A 107 -8.59 -4.51 -10.32
C GLN A 107 -9.56 -3.38 -10.03
N SER A 108 -10.35 -3.01 -11.06
CA SER A 108 -11.43 -2.03 -10.92
C SER A 108 -12.52 -2.58 -9.99
N SER A 109 -13.15 -1.72 -9.22
CA SER A 109 -14.26 -2.09 -8.35
C SER A 109 -15.48 -2.52 -9.16
N THR A 110 -16.20 -3.52 -8.66
CA THR A 110 -17.50 -3.94 -9.20
C THR A 110 -18.70 -3.29 -8.49
N PHE A 111 -18.42 -2.40 -7.53
CA PHE A 111 -19.46 -1.67 -6.81
C PHE A 111 -20.25 -0.76 -7.76
N LYS A 112 -21.58 -0.83 -7.69
CA LYS A 112 -22.47 0.00 -8.52
C LYS A 112 -22.65 1.35 -7.86
N VAL A 113 -22.01 2.36 -8.40
CA VAL A 113 -22.09 3.74 -7.93
C VAL A 113 -23.33 4.46 -8.46
N GLU A 114 -23.80 5.44 -7.72
CA GLU A 114 -24.82 6.40 -8.14
C GLU A 114 -24.14 7.60 -8.80
N SER A 115 -24.43 7.90 -10.05
CA SER A 115 -23.78 8.99 -10.79
C SER A 115 -23.84 10.35 -10.08
N ALA A 116 -24.98 10.65 -9.43
CA ALA A 116 -25.14 11.89 -8.66
C ALA A 116 -24.15 11.94 -7.46
N LYS A 117 -23.97 10.82 -6.77
CA LYS A 117 -23.02 10.70 -5.65
C LYS A 117 -21.56 10.80 -6.13
N VAL A 118 -21.23 10.24 -7.28
CA VAL A 118 -19.88 10.38 -7.88
C VAL A 118 -19.58 11.85 -8.18
N VAL A 119 -20.52 12.59 -8.76
CA VAL A 119 -20.35 14.03 -9.04
C VAL A 119 -20.18 14.83 -7.74
N GLU A 120 -21.00 14.55 -6.73
CA GLU A 120 -20.90 15.23 -5.43
C GLU A 120 -19.62 14.86 -4.69
N GLY A 121 -19.24 13.58 -4.68
CA GLY A 121 -17.99 13.12 -4.09
C GLY A 121 -16.76 13.77 -4.69
N LYS A 122 -16.76 14.00 -6.02
CA LYS A 122 -15.69 14.78 -6.67
C LYS A 122 -15.60 16.20 -6.13
N LYS A 123 -16.75 16.91 -5.97
CA LYS A 123 -16.76 18.27 -5.42
C LYS A 123 -16.23 18.29 -3.99
N VAL A 124 -16.65 17.33 -3.16
CA VAL A 124 -16.16 17.21 -1.78
C VAL A 124 -14.65 16.95 -1.77
N ALA A 125 -14.15 16.07 -2.66
CA ALA A 125 -12.73 15.78 -2.77
C ALA A 125 -11.90 17.00 -3.19
N ASP A 126 -12.42 17.80 -4.13
CA ASP A 126 -11.78 19.04 -4.59
C ASP A 126 -11.77 20.10 -3.46
N ALA A 127 -12.88 20.27 -2.77
CA ALA A 127 -12.99 21.23 -1.66
C ALA A 127 -12.11 20.87 -0.45
N ALA A 128 -11.98 19.57 -0.15
CA ALA A 128 -11.12 19.06 0.92
C ALA A 128 -9.66 18.84 0.47
N LEU A 129 -9.32 19.20 -0.79
CA LEU A 129 -7.97 19.12 -1.36
C LEU A 129 -7.33 17.71 -1.26
N CYS A 130 -8.13 16.67 -1.37
CA CYS A 130 -7.67 15.27 -1.19
C CYS A 130 -6.51 14.90 -2.11
N THR A 131 -6.53 15.38 -3.38
CA THR A 131 -5.50 15.09 -4.38
C THR A 131 -4.17 15.80 -4.15
N MET A 132 -4.09 16.77 -3.23
CA MET A 132 -2.81 17.36 -2.84
C MET A 132 -1.87 16.33 -2.20
N CYS A 133 -2.43 15.38 -1.43
CA CYS A 133 -1.66 14.30 -0.82
C CYS A 133 -1.81 12.99 -1.59
N HIS A 134 -3.04 12.60 -1.94
CA HIS A 134 -3.30 11.33 -2.62
C HIS A 134 -3.00 11.33 -4.12
N LEU A 135 -2.62 12.47 -4.70
CA LEU A 135 -2.33 12.71 -6.12
C LEU A 135 -3.55 12.51 -7.06
N GLY A 136 -3.37 12.79 -8.34
CA GLY A 136 -4.39 12.56 -9.37
C GLY A 136 -4.79 11.10 -9.46
N GLY A 137 -6.08 10.80 -9.67
CA GLY A 137 -6.61 9.46 -9.65
C GLY A 137 -6.52 8.76 -8.29
N PHE A 138 -6.16 9.49 -7.25
CA PHE A 138 -5.94 8.94 -5.90
C PHE A 138 -4.93 7.80 -5.89
N SER A 139 -3.87 7.92 -6.71
CA SER A 139 -2.81 6.92 -6.90
C SER A 139 -1.88 6.76 -5.69
N GLY A 140 -1.81 7.78 -4.83
CA GLY A 140 -0.91 7.80 -3.67
C GLY A 140 0.57 7.92 -4.03
N GLN A 141 1.42 8.06 -3.02
CA GLN A 141 2.88 8.02 -3.14
C GLN A 141 3.51 7.75 -1.78
N ASN A 142 4.60 7.00 -1.75
CA ASN A 142 5.33 6.69 -0.52
C ASN A 142 4.41 6.18 0.61
N GLU A 143 4.30 6.93 1.72
CA GLU A 143 3.41 6.65 2.86
C GLU A 143 1.95 7.09 2.64
N ILE A 144 1.68 7.90 1.62
CA ILE A 144 0.32 8.29 1.26
C ILE A 144 -0.30 7.18 0.41
N PRO A 145 -1.42 6.57 0.82
CA PRO A 145 -1.96 5.41 0.13
C PRO A 145 -2.61 5.73 -1.21
N ARG A 146 -2.50 4.78 -2.15
CA ARG A 146 -3.46 4.66 -3.23
C ARG A 146 -4.83 4.31 -2.62
N VAL A 147 -5.85 5.08 -2.96
CA VAL A 147 -7.22 4.80 -2.54
C VAL A 147 -8.20 4.74 -3.72
N GLY A 148 -7.79 5.16 -4.94
CA GLY A 148 -8.58 4.98 -6.17
C GLY A 148 -8.89 3.50 -6.40
N GLY A 149 -10.14 3.18 -6.73
CA GLY A 149 -10.62 1.80 -6.92
C GLY A 149 -10.66 0.93 -5.66
N GLN A 150 -10.51 1.52 -4.47
CA GLN A 150 -10.68 0.78 -3.22
C GLN A 150 -12.16 0.49 -2.95
N HIS A 151 -12.46 -0.55 -2.18
CA HIS A 151 -13.82 -0.92 -1.82
C HIS A 151 -14.57 0.19 -1.10
N TYR A 152 -15.81 0.43 -1.53
CA TYR A 152 -16.70 1.44 -0.97
C TYR A 152 -16.85 1.29 0.56
N GLU A 153 -17.18 0.11 1.04
CA GLU A 153 -17.41 -0.17 2.46
C GLU A 153 -16.15 0.10 3.29
N TYR A 154 -15.00 -0.25 2.74
CA TYR A 154 -13.72 0.00 3.40
C TYR A 154 -13.40 1.50 3.47
N ILE A 155 -13.64 2.26 2.39
CA ILE A 155 -13.42 3.72 2.37
C ILE A 155 -14.35 4.39 3.39
N VAL A 156 -15.64 4.06 3.38
CA VAL A 156 -16.62 4.60 4.35
C VAL A 156 -16.14 4.35 5.78
N LYS A 157 -15.78 3.10 6.08
CA LYS A 157 -15.26 2.73 7.41
C LYS A 157 -14.04 3.56 7.79
N GLN A 158 -13.04 3.67 6.91
CA GLN A 158 -11.81 4.38 7.25
C GLN A 158 -12.03 5.89 7.45
N LEU A 159 -12.84 6.53 6.61
CA LEU A 159 -13.16 7.96 6.80
C LEU A 159 -13.91 8.21 8.12
N LYS A 160 -14.85 7.34 8.47
CA LYS A 160 -15.56 7.40 9.77
C LYS A 160 -14.60 7.13 10.94
N ASP A 161 -13.71 6.15 10.82
CA ASP A 161 -12.74 5.83 11.88
C ASP A 161 -11.77 7.00 12.14
N PHE A 162 -11.30 7.70 11.11
CA PHE A 162 -10.48 8.90 11.25
C PHE A 162 -11.29 10.05 11.90
N ARG A 163 -12.51 10.29 11.43
CA ARG A 163 -13.40 11.32 11.99
C ARG A 163 -13.71 11.08 13.48
N ALA A 164 -13.97 9.83 13.84
CA ALA A 164 -14.24 9.41 15.22
C ALA A 164 -12.97 9.26 16.06
N LYS A 165 -11.77 9.43 15.47
CA LYS A 165 -10.46 9.23 16.13
C LYS A 165 -10.26 7.82 16.70
N THR A 166 -10.96 6.82 16.16
CA THR A 166 -10.72 5.40 16.45
C THR A 166 -9.55 4.85 15.65
N ARG A 167 -9.20 5.51 14.52
CA ARG A 167 -7.97 5.35 13.77
C ARG A 167 -7.16 6.64 13.82
N THR A 168 -5.91 6.57 14.33
CA THR A 168 -5.07 7.76 14.61
C THR A 168 -3.63 7.61 14.13
N ASN A 169 -3.33 6.59 13.31
CA ASN A 169 -1.98 6.33 12.80
C ASN A 169 -1.62 7.15 11.55
N ASP A 170 -2.14 8.37 11.46
CA ASP A 170 -2.10 9.27 10.30
C ASP A 170 -1.35 10.59 10.60
N ALA A 171 -0.68 10.68 11.74
CA ALA A 171 -0.07 11.92 12.26
C ALA A 171 -1.06 13.12 12.27
N GLY A 172 -2.37 12.85 12.39
CA GLY A 172 -3.42 13.85 12.45
C GLY A 172 -3.92 14.38 11.08
N ASN A 173 -3.29 13.99 9.98
CA ASN A 173 -3.62 14.51 8.65
C ASN A 173 -5.05 14.13 8.23
N MET A 174 -5.32 12.82 8.13
CA MET A 174 -6.67 12.36 7.76
C MET A 174 -7.72 12.68 8.83
N THR A 175 -7.35 12.59 10.10
CA THR A 175 -8.18 13.01 11.22
C THR A 175 -8.64 14.47 11.07
N SER A 176 -7.72 15.36 10.70
CA SER A 176 -8.05 16.78 10.47
C SER A 176 -8.99 16.96 9.28
N VAL A 177 -8.69 16.32 8.14
CA VAL A 177 -9.49 16.43 6.92
C VAL A 177 -10.92 15.89 7.13
N THR A 178 -11.06 14.77 7.84
CA THR A 178 -12.36 14.12 8.00
C THR A 178 -13.24 14.72 9.10
N ASN A 179 -12.68 15.55 9.98
CA ASN A 179 -13.36 16.06 11.16
C ASN A 179 -14.70 16.76 10.86
N ASN A 180 -14.79 17.46 9.74
CA ASN A 180 -15.97 18.24 9.35
C ASN A 180 -16.82 17.56 8.27
N LEU A 181 -16.48 16.34 7.83
CA LEU A 181 -17.24 15.63 6.82
C LEU A 181 -18.54 15.08 7.42
N THR A 182 -19.66 15.33 6.75
CA THR A 182 -20.94 14.68 7.08
C THR A 182 -20.97 13.23 6.58
N ASP A 183 -21.95 12.45 7.05
CA ASP A 183 -22.12 11.07 6.56
C ASP A 183 -22.45 11.03 5.06
N ASP A 184 -23.25 11.98 4.55
CA ASP A 184 -23.57 12.10 3.13
C ASP A 184 -22.33 12.43 2.29
N GLN A 185 -21.45 13.28 2.81
CA GLN A 185 -20.16 13.60 2.14
C GLN A 185 -19.22 12.41 2.15
N ILE A 186 -19.17 11.65 3.24
CA ILE A 186 -18.36 10.41 3.30
C ILE A 186 -18.90 9.38 2.30
N ASP A 187 -20.21 9.19 2.21
CA ASP A 187 -20.85 8.32 1.23
C ASP A 187 -20.49 8.75 -0.21
N ALA A 188 -20.69 10.03 -0.53
CA ALA A 188 -20.39 10.56 -1.85
C ALA A 188 -18.89 10.41 -2.21
N LEU A 189 -17.98 10.73 -1.28
CA LEU A 189 -16.54 10.53 -1.45
C LEU A 189 -16.19 9.06 -1.70
N ALA A 190 -16.78 8.15 -0.92
CA ALA A 190 -16.51 6.72 -1.08
C ALA A 190 -16.96 6.22 -2.46
N GLN A 191 -18.14 6.64 -2.94
CA GLN A 191 -18.60 6.28 -4.28
C GLN A 191 -17.70 6.87 -5.38
N TYR A 192 -17.27 8.13 -5.24
CA TYR A 192 -16.35 8.75 -6.18
C TYR A 192 -15.03 8.01 -6.24
N ILE A 193 -14.39 7.77 -5.09
CA ILE A 193 -13.05 7.14 -4.99
C ILE A 193 -13.10 5.69 -5.48
N THR A 194 -14.16 4.94 -5.14
CA THR A 194 -14.36 3.56 -5.58
C THR A 194 -14.52 3.45 -7.10
N ASN A 195 -15.06 4.49 -7.75
CA ASN A 195 -15.28 4.54 -9.20
C ASN A 195 -14.00 4.90 -10.00
N LEU A 196 -12.91 5.21 -9.33
CA LEU A 196 -11.63 5.49 -9.99
C LEU A 196 -10.86 4.19 -10.26
N ASP A 197 -10.14 4.13 -11.40
CA ASP A 197 -9.27 3.01 -11.81
C ASP A 197 -7.82 3.15 -11.28
#